data_43cbc94000e640253d6e40f8b380e723
#
_entry.id   43cbc94000e640253d6e40f8b380e723
#
_cell.length_a   1.000
_cell.length_b   1.000
_cell.length_c   1.000
_cell.angle_alpha   90.00
_cell.angle_beta   90.00
_cell.angle_gamma   90.00
#
_symmetry.space_group_name_H-M   'P 1'
#
loop_
_entity.id
_entity.type
_entity.pdbx_description
1 polymer ?
#
loop_
_entity_poly.entity_id
_entity_poly.type
_entity_poly.pdbx_seq_one_letter_code
_entity_poly.pdbx_strand_id
1 'polypeptide(L)'
;MKIHQNIYDNSTENKLRLLGFLINDRMVVLNDYNTAYIYASKADLESFNYQVGDTEGVVNYPLSIANVKMSVLITERQGCIRLSFRSKGDFSVNDLANKHFNGGGHFNAAGGTLNCTLEEAIEKLLSVLPEYKTMLNK
;
A
#
# COMPACT_ATOMS: atom_id res chain seq x y z
N MET A 1 13.39 26.39 -17.92
CA MET A 1 13.13 25.12 -18.61
C MET A 1 14.03 24.01 -18.10
N LYS A 2 15.33 24.14 -18.24
CA LYS A 2 16.24 23.09 -17.82
C LYS A 2 16.24 22.83 -16.31
N ILE A 3 16.17 23.89 -15.51
CA ILE A 3 16.14 23.76 -14.06
C ILE A 3 14.89 22.99 -13.64
N HIS A 4 13.75 23.36 -14.21
CA HIS A 4 12.49 22.70 -13.92
C HIS A 4 12.54 21.22 -14.33
N GLN A 5 13.09 20.95 -15.50
CA GLN A 5 13.22 19.59 -16.03
C GLN A 5 14.15 18.74 -15.14
N ASN A 6 15.26 19.31 -14.67
CA ASN A 6 16.20 18.60 -13.81
C ASN A 6 15.57 18.23 -12.46
N ILE A 7 14.77 19.13 -11.87
CA ILE A 7 14.05 18.85 -10.64
C ILE A 7 13.08 17.71 -10.87
N TYR A 8 12.38 17.75 -11.98
CA TYR A 8 11.41 16.72 -12.35
C TYR A 8 12.08 15.35 -12.52
N ASP A 9 13.20 15.33 -13.23
CA ASP A 9 13.96 14.10 -13.50
C ASP A 9 14.47 13.49 -12.20
N ASN A 10 14.98 14.32 -11.28
CA ASN A 10 15.49 13.84 -10.00
C ASN A 10 14.35 13.21 -9.16
N SER A 11 13.17 13.84 -9.13
CA SER A 11 12.01 13.28 -8.46
C SER A 11 11.61 11.94 -9.06
N THR A 12 11.65 11.84 -10.38
CA THR A 12 11.31 10.62 -11.09
C THR A 12 12.30 9.50 -10.77
N GLU A 13 13.59 9.82 -10.71
CA GLU A 13 14.60 8.83 -10.35
C GLU A 13 14.40 8.33 -8.92
N ASN A 14 14.21 9.23 -7.97
CA ASN A 14 13.98 8.86 -6.58
C ASN A 14 12.72 8.02 -6.43
N LYS A 15 11.67 8.38 -7.14
CA LYS A 15 10.41 7.62 -7.14
C LYS A 15 10.61 6.21 -7.66
N LEU A 16 11.35 6.05 -8.76
CA LEU A 16 11.62 4.73 -9.33
C LEU A 16 12.47 3.86 -8.40
N ARG A 17 13.47 4.47 -7.76
CA ARG A 17 14.32 3.73 -6.82
C ARG A 17 13.54 3.30 -5.59
N LEU A 18 12.69 4.18 -5.08
CA LEU A 18 11.80 3.84 -3.97
C LEU A 18 10.87 2.70 -4.35
N LEU A 19 10.27 2.76 -5.54
CA LEU A 19 9.40 1.70 -6.03
C LEU A 19 10.14 0.36 -6.09
N GLY A 20 11.35 0.36 -6.66
CA GLY A 20 12.17 -0.85 -6.74
C GLY A 20 12.47 -1.44 -5.38
N PHE A 21 12.85 -0.60 -4.42
CA PHE A 21 13.12 -1.03 -3.05
C PHE A 21 11.86 -1.63 -2.40
N LEU A 22 10.73 -0.95 -2.51
CA LEU A 22 9.51 -1.42 -1.88
C LEU A 22 9.05 -2.75 -2.46
N ILE A 23 9.10 -2.91 -3.77
CA ILE A 23 8.71 -4.15 -4.42
C ILE A 23 9.67 -5.29 -4.07
N ASN A 24 10.97 -5.02 -4.07
CA ASN A 24 11.96 -6.07 -3.83
C ASN A 24 12.10 -6.43 -2.35
N ASP A 25 12.11 -5.43 -1.48
CA ASP A 25 12.47 -5.65 -0.07
C ASP A 25 11.31 -5.52 0.91
N ARG A 26 10.17 -4.96 0.50
CA ARG A 26 9.08 -4.66 1.42
C ARG A 26 7.72 -5.23 1.01
N MET A 27 7.67 -5.99 -0.07
CA MET A 27 6.42 -6.63 -0.48
C MET A 27 6.33 -8.04 0.09
N VAL A 28 5.18 -8.36 0.68
CA VAL A 28 4.88 -9.68 1.22
C VAL A 28 3.63 -10.21 0.51
N VAL A 29 3.74 -11.40 -0.08
CA VAL A 29 2.62 -12.05 -0.75
C VAL A 29 2.04 -13.13 0.16
N LEU A 30 0.74 -13.03 0.43
CA LEU A 30 0.03 -13.96 1.30
C LEU A 30 -0.88 -14.83 0.43
N ASN A 31 -0.36 -15.96 -0.01
CA ASN A 31 -1.06 -16.84 -0.96
C ASN A 31 -2.38 -17.38 -0.42
N ASP A 32 -2.47 -17.62 0.89
CA ASP A 32 -3.69 -18.14 1.51
C ASP A 32 -4.87 -17.16 1.39
N TYR A 33 -4.56 -15.88 1.19
CA TYR A 33 -5.58 -14.82 1.13
C TYR A 33 -5.61 -14.12 -0.22
N ASN A 34 -4.83 -14.59 -1.19
CA ASN A 34 -4.72 -13.94 -2.51
C ASN A 34 -4.50 -12.43 -2.37
N THR A 35 -3.66 -12.04 -1.42
CA THR A 35 -3.40 -10.66 -1.04
C THR A 35 -1.90 -10.43 -0.97
N ALA A 36 -1.48 -9.23 -1.33
CA ALA A 36 -0.11 -8.78 -1.10
C ALA A 36 -0.14 -7.46 -0.36
N TYR A 37 0.84 -7.22 0.51
CA TYR A 37 0.98 -5.91 1.11
C TYR A 37 2.42 -5.43 0.98
N ILE A 38 2.57 -4.12 0.95
CA ILE A 38 3.85 -3.44 0.92
C ILE A 38 3.86 -2.51 2.13
N TYR A 39 4.95 -2.50 2.88
CA TYR A 39 5.07 -1.61 4.02
C TYR A 39 6.30 -0.73 3.87
N ALA A 40 6.21 0.50 4.35
CA ALA A 40 7.31 1.45 4.31
C ALA A 40 7.36 2.21 5.63
N SER A 41 8.51 2.15 6.31
CA SER A 41 8.72 2.94 7.50
C SER A 41 9.04 4.39 7.11
N LYS A 42 8.94 5.30 8.07
CA LYS A 42 9.34 6.67 7.86
C LYS A 42 10.81 6.76 7.42
N ALA A 43 11.66 5.95 8.03
CA ALA A 43 13.08 5.88 7.66
C ALA A 43 13.27 5.39 6.23
N ASP A 44 12.50 4.39 5.80
CA ASP A 44 12.54 3.92 4.42
C ASP A 44 12.24 5.06 3.44
N LEU A 45 11.17 5.81 3.71
CA LEU A 45 10.76 6.91 2.84
C LEU A 45 11.81 8.02 2.81
N GLU A 46 12.36 8.38 3.97
CA GLU A 46 13.37 9.42 4.06
C GLU A 46 14.67 9.04 3.33
N SER A 47 15.02 7.75 3.32
CA SER A 47 16.25 7.30 2.68
C SER A 47 16.23 7.49 1.15
N PHE A 48 15.05 7.67 0.56
CA PHE A 48 14.90 7.93 -0.88
C PHE A 48 14.50 9.36 -1.16
N ASN A 49 14.68 10.28 -0.22
CA ASN A 49 14.25 11.68 -0.37
C ASN A 49 12.80 11.79 -0.82
N TYR A 50 11.94 11.06 -0.12
CA TYR A 50 10.53 10.96 -0.46
C TYR A 50 9.88 12.34 -0.63
N GLN A 51 9.11 12.49 -1.72
CA GLN A 51 8.28 13.64 -1.97
C GLN A 51 6.82 13.21 -1.93
N VAL A 52 5.92 14.17 -1.64
CA VAL A 52 4.49 13.89 -1.66
C VAL A 52 4.11 13.32 -3.02
N GLY A 53 3.43 12.18 -3.00
CA GLY A 53 3.00 11.51 -4.22
C GLY A 53 3.95 10.41 -4.71
N ASP A 54 5.15 10.26 -4.14
CA ASP A 54 6.11 9.26 -4.60
C ASP A 54 5.64 7.82 -4.37
N THR A 55 4.75 7.59 -3.41
CA THR A 55 4.17 6.27 -3.17
C THR A 55 2.85 6.06 -3.91
N GLU A 56 2.36 7.09 -4.60
CA GLU A 56 1.12 6.99 -5.35
C GLU A 56 1.28 6.00 -6.50
N GLY A 57 0.32 5.09 -6.62
CA GLY A 57 0.37 4.07 -7.66
C GLY A 57 1.14 2.81 -7.28
N VAL A 58 1.98 2.86 -6.24
CA VAL A 58 2.76 1.69 -5.81
C VAL A 58 1.84 0.52 -5.45
N VAL A 59 0.71 0.80 -4.82
CA VAL A 59 -0.24 -0.21 -4.38
C VAL A 59 -0.85 -1.00 -5.53
N ASN A 60 -0.78 -0.49 -6.76
CA ASN A 60 -1.36 -1.17 -7.91
C ASN A 60 -0.47 -2.29 -8.46
N TYR A 61 0.83 -2.22 -8.22
CA TYR A 61 1.76 -3.18 -8.82
C TYR A 61 1.52 -4.63 -8.40
N PRO A 62 1.27 -4.94 -7.11
CA PRO A 62 1.04 -6.33 -6.73
C PRO A 62 -0.17 -6.96 -7.41
N LEU A 63 -1.13 -6.16 -7.88
CA LEU A 63 -2.30 -6.70 -8.59
C LEU A 63 -1.94 -7.29 -9.94
N SER A 64 -0.74 -7.03 -10.46
CA SER A 64 -0.27 -7.67 -11.70
C SER A 64 0.04 -9.15 -11.50
N ILE A 65 0.21 -9.59 -10.25
CA ILE A 65 0.37 -11.01 -9.95
C ILE A 65 -0.98 -11.69 -10.13
N ALA A 66 -1.01 -12.77 -10.94
CA ALA A 66 -2.27 -13.35 -11.41
C ALA A 66 -3.26 -13.70 -10.31
N ASN A 67 -2.79 -14.28 -9.21
CA ASN A 67 -3.68 -14.73 -8.12
C ASN A 67 -3.92 -13.69 -7.04
N VAL A 68 -3.29 -12.51 -7.11
CA VAL A 68 -3.49 -11.47 -6.11
C VAL A 68 -4.76 -10.70 -6.44
N LYS A 69 -5.69 -10.67 -5.49
CA LYS A 69 -6.98 -9.99 -5.64
C LYS A 69 -7.04 -8.68 -4.87
N MET A 70 -6.23 -8.54 -3.82
CA MET A 70 -6.15 -7.31 -3.04
C MET A 70 -4.70 -6.95 -2.77
N SER A 71 -4.41 -5.66 -2.85
CA SER A 71 -3.11 -5.10 -2.51
C SER A 71 -3.29 -4.01 -1.46
N VAL A 72 -2.37 -3.96 -0.50
CA VAL A 72 -2.39 -2.98 0.57
C VAL A 72 -1.03 -2.32 0.66
N LEU A 73 -1.01 -0.99 0.67
CA LEU A 73 0.20 -0.22 0.94
C LEU A 73 0.06 0.39 2.34
N ILE A 74 1.02 0.12 3.20
CA ILE A 74 1.02 0.60 4.59
C ILE A 74 2.24 1.48 4.78
N THR A 75 2.03 2.78 5.01
CA THR A 75 3.14 3.72 5.15
C THR A 75 3.09 4.43 6.49
N GLU A 76 4.26 4.51 7.12
CA GLU A 76 4.41 5.26 8.37
C GLU A 76 4.61 6.73 8.03
N ARG A 77 3.69 7.55 8.51
CA ARG A 77 3.75 9.01 8.37
C ARG A 77 3.98 9.63 9.73
N GLN A 78 4.18 10.94 9.75
CA GLN A 78 4.35 11.65 11.00
C GLN A 78 3.06 11.57 11.82
N GLY A 79 3.10 10.82 12.92
CA GLY A 79 2.00 10.70 13.85
C GLY A 79 0.90 9.71 13.48
N CYS A 80 1.00 9.02 12.36
CA CYS A 80 -0.04 8.04 11.97
C CYS A 80 0.46 7.06 10.92
N ILE A 81 -0.34 6.01 10.73
CA ILE A 81 -0.12 5.03 9.65
C ILE A 81 -1.20 5.26 8.61
N ARG A 82 -0.79 5.39 7.36
CA ARG A 82 -1.72 5.51 6.25
C ARG A 82 -1.75 4.20 5.47
N LEU A 83 -2.97 3.80 5.10
CA LEU A 83 -3.17 2.59 4.32
C LEU A 83 -3.88 2.94 3.03
N SER A 84 -3.43 2.31 1.95
CA SER A 84 -4.11 2.36 0.66
C SER A 84 -4.47 0.95 0.27
N PHE A 85 -5.70 0.75 -0.17
CA PHE A 85 -6.23 -0.55 -0.54
C PHE A 85 -6.66 -0.53 -1.99
N ARG A 86 -6.30 -1.56 -2.73
CA ARG A 86 -6.77 -1.75 -4.10
C ARG A 86 -7.20 -3.19 -4.27
N SER A 87 -8.20 -3.40 -5.10
CA SER A 87 -8.65 -4.75 -5.42
C SER A 87 -9.03 -4.84 -6.89
N LYS A 88 -9.15 -6.07 -7.37
CA LYS A 88 -9.69 -6.33 -8.69
C LYS A 88 -10.88 -7.28 -8.53
N GLY A 89 -11.81 -7.21 -9.51
CA GLY A 89 -13.00 -8.06 -9.47
C GLY A 89 -14.01 -7.61 -8.43
N ASP A 90 -14.62 -8.56 -7.76
CA ASP A 90 -15.79 -8.35 -6.90
C ASP A 90 -15.49 -8.11 -5.43
N PHE A 91 -14.23 -7.94 -5.07
CA PHE A 91 -13.87 -7.71 -3.66
C PHE A 91 -13.89 -6.21 -3.33
N SER A 92 -14.73 -5.82 -2.35
CA SER A 92 -14.85 -4.42 -1.95
C SER A 92 -13.83 -4.04 -0.88
N VAL A 93 -12.85 -3.22 -1.26
CA VAL A 93 -11.92 -2.66 -0.27
C VAL A 93 -12.56 -1.49 0.49
N ASN A 94 -13.61 -0.87 -0.05
CA ASN A 94 -14.35 0.16 0.65
C ASN A 94 -14.98 -0.40 1.93
N ASP A 95 -15.62 -1.56 1.86
CA ASP A 95 -16.26 -2.18 3.02
C ASP A 95 -15.21 -2.56 4.07
N LEU A 96 -14.09 -3.12 3.63
CA LEU A 96 -13.00 -3.51 4.53
C LEU A 96 -12.40 -2.28 5.24
N ALA A 97 -12.15 -1.21 4.50
CA ALA A 97 -11.57 0.00 5.07
C ALA A 97 -12.53 0.68 6.05
N ASN A 98 -13.82 0.73 5.72
CA ASN A 98 -14.83 1.29 6.61
C ASN A 98 -14.95 0.51 7.92
N LYS A 99 -14.95 -0.80 7.82
CA LYS A 99 -15.17 -1.65 8.98
C LYS A 99 -13.96 -1.71 9.91
N HIS A 100 -12.75 -1.71 9.37
CA HIS A 100 -11.56 -2.04 10.14
C HIS A 100 -10.48 -0.95 10.21
N PHE A 101 -10.45 0.00 9.28
CA PHE A 101 -9.30 0.89 9.13
C PHE A 101 -9.66 2.37 9.12
N ASN A 102 -10.79 2.74 9.69
CA ASN A 102 -11.20 4.14 9.82
C ASN A 102 -11.16 4.90 8.50
N GLY A 103 -11.65 4.27 7.45
CA GLY A 103 -11.55 4.86 6.13
C GLY A 103 -12.68 4.48 5.21
N GLY A 104 -12.37 4.44 3.94
CA GLY A 104 -13.32 4.12 2.89
C GLY A 104 -12.87 4.74 1.58
N GLY A 105 -13.76 4.72 0.60
CA GLY A 105 -13.48 5.26 -0.72
C GLY A 105 -14.38 4.63 -1.76
N HIS A 106 -13.77 3.98 -2.74
CA HIS A 106 -14.49 3.31 -3.81
C HIS A 106 -14.39 1.81 -3.67
N PHE A 107 -15.21 1.09 -4.42
CA PHE A 107 -15.28 -0.37 -4.36
C PHE A 107 -13.90 -1.03 -4.48
N ASN A 108 -13.12 -0.63 -5.48
CA ASN A 108 -11.81 -1.21 -5.76
C ASN A 108 -10.62 -0.34 -5.34
N ALA A 109 -10.85 0.79 -4.70
CA ALA A 109 -9.80 1.73 -4.30
C ALA A 109 -10.25 2.51 -3.06
N ALA A 110 -9.62 2.24 -1.93
CA ALA A 110 -9.98 2.88 -0.67
C ALA A 110 -8.73 3.21 0.14
N GLY A 111 -8.91 3.99 1.19
CA GLY A 111 -7.82 4.34 2.09
C GLY A 111 -8.27 4.24 3.55
N GLY A 112 -7.30 4.26 4.45
CA GLY A 112 -7.55 4.23 5.88
C GLY A 112 -6.42 4.86 6.66
N THR A 113 -6.63 5.02 7.95
CA THR A 113 -5.66 5.64 8.86
C THR A 113 -5.72 4.95 10.21
N LEU A 114 -4.55 4.69 10.79
CA LEU A 114 -4.46 4.12 12.14
C LEU A 114 -3.48 4.93 12.96
N ASN A 115 -3.78 5.07 14.25
CA ASN A 115 -2.88 5.73 15.21
C ASN A 115 -2.16 4.64 16.01
N CYS A 116 -1.14 4.05 15.40
CA CYS A 116 -0.41 2.93 16.00
C CYS A 116 0.97 2.84 15.34
N THR A 117 1.77 1.85 15.74
CA THR A 117 3.06 1.62 15.09
C THR A 117 2.85 0.90 13.76
N LEU A 118 3.89 0.91 12.92
CA LEU A 118 3.85 0.19 11.65
C LEU A 118 3.63 -1.31 11.89
N GLU A 119 4.32 -1.88 12.88
CA GLU A 119 4.17 -3.29 13.23
C GLU A 119 2.74 -3.62 13.66
N GLU A 120 2.14 -2.75 14.46
CA GLU A 120 0.76 -2.95 14.91
C GLU A 120 -0.24 -2.87 13.75
N ALA A 121 0.03 -1.99 12.78
CA ALA A 121 -0.81 -1.89 11.59
C ALA A 121 -0.74 -3.17 10.75
N ILE A 122 0.45 -3.72 10.58
CA ILE A 122 0.64 -4.97 9.85
C ILE A 122 -0.06 -6.12 10.58
N GLU A 123 0.10 -6.19 11.91
CA GLU A 123 -0.58 -7.21 12.71
C GLU A 123 -2.10 -7.12 12.57
N LYS A 124 -2.62 -5.90 12.57
CA LYS A 124 -4.05 -5.69 12.39
C LYS A 124 -4.53 -6.20 11.03
N LEU A 125 -3.81 -5.88 9.97
CA LEU A 125 -4.15 -6.39 8.64
C LEU A 125 -4.19 -7.92 8.65
N LEU A 126 -3.16 -8.55 9.20
CA LEU A 126 -3.08 -10.02 9.26
C LEU A 126 -4.22 -10.61 10.09
N SER A 127 -4.67 -9.92 11.13
CA SER A 127 -5.77 -10.39 11.98
C SER A 127 -7.14 -10.25 11.31
N VAL A 128 -7.26 -9.31 10.38
CA VAL A 128 -8.51 -9.04 9.67
C VAL A 128 -8.70 -9.99 8.48
N LEU A 129 -7.62 -10.39 7.82
CA LEU A 129 -7.70 -11.20 6.59
C LEU A 129 -8.48 -12.50 6.71
N PRO A 130 -8.41 -13.25 7.82
CA PRO A 130 -9.22 -14.49 7.94
C PRO A 130 -10.71 -14.28 7.74
N GLU A 131 -11.24 -13.12 8.12
CA GLU A 131 -12.64 -12.78 7.93
C GLU A 131 -13.03 -12.77 6.44
N TYR A 132 -12.10 -12.45 5.57
CA TYR A 132 -12.33 -12.28 4.13
C TYR A 132 -11.76 -13.41 3.28
N LYS A 133 -11.25 -14.46 3.91
CA LYS A 133 -10.58 -15.54 3.18
C LYS A 133 -11.44 -16.15 2.07
N THR A 134 -12.70 -16.44 2.39
CA THR A 134 -13.62 -17.05 1.42
C THR A 134 -13.85 -16.13 0.23
N MET A 135 -14.07 -14.85 0.48
CA MET A 135 -14.33 -13.88 -0.59
C MET A 135 -13.09 -13.66 -1.46
N LEU A 136 -11.92 -13.65 -0.85
CA LEU A 136 -10.66 -13.46 -1.57
C LEU A 136 -10.27 -14.70 -2.40
N ASN A 137 -10.82 -15.85 -2.08
CA ASN A 137 -10.48 -17.11 -2.77
C ASN A 137 -11.57 -17.56 -3.75
N LYS A 138 -12.52 -16.70 -4.04
CA LYS A 138 -13.55 -17.02 -5.03
C LYS A 138 -13.04 -17.04 -6.46
#